data_5c4d4c8228582ea9b1bab266ed06679d
#
_entry.id   5c4d4c8228582ea9b1bab266ed06679d
#
_cell.length_a   1.000
_cell.length_b   1.000
_cell.length_c   1.000
_cell.angle_alpha   90.00
_cell.angle_beta   90.00
_cell.angle_gamma   90.00
#
_symmetry.space_group_name_H-M   'P 1'
#
loop_
_entity.id
_entity.type
_entity.pdbx_description
1 polymer ?
#
loop_
_entity_poly.entity_id
_entity_poly.type
_entity_poly.pdbx_seq_one_letter_code
_entity_poly.pdbx_strand_id
1 'polypeptide(L)'
;MPGSGKSTIANELSKKLEKAKVHFQLLSIEMVRKALTPHPSYSEEERRMVYAALVFVAELLTKNGVNVIIDATGNRRAYRDKARKRIKKFMEVYVKCPLKVCIEREMHRKKTYGAPKGIYKKALSGKSFTVPGIGVPYETPLKPEVTIDSVKLKPDEAAEKIFNKIKEKWG
;
A
#
# COMPACT_ATOMS: atom_id res chain seq x y z
N MET A 1 -3.97 6.48 -0.08
CA MET A 1 -4.45 6.99 1.22
C MET A 1 -5.12 5.86 2.00
N PRO A 2 -5.24 5.91 3.34
CA PRO A 2 -6.10 4.99 4.09
C PRO A 2 -7.53 5.01 3.54
N GLY A 3 -8.25 3.90 3.56
CA GLY A 3 -9.61 3.83 2.97
C GLY A 3 -9.69 3.81 1.44
N SER A 4 -8.59 3.94 0.71
CA SER A 4 -8.63 3.94 -0.77
C SER A 4 -8.83 2.57 -1.42
N GLY A 5 -8.84 1.46 -0.65
CA GLY A 5 -9.06 0.11 -1.17
C GLY A 5 -7.78 -0.70 -1.45
N LYS A 6 -6.58 -0.19 -1.16
CA LYS A 6 -5.30 -0.87 -1.44
C LYS A 6 -5.25 -2.30 -0.94
N SER A 7 -5.51 -2.51 0.35
CA SER A 7 -5.43 -3.83 0.98
C SER A 7 -6.46 -4.80 0.40
N THR A 8 -7.65 -4.33 0.06
CA THR A 8 -8.67 -5.16 -0.59
C THR A 8 -8.21 -5.59 -1.97
N ILE A 9 -7.68 -4.66 -2.77
CA ILE A 9 -7.15 -4.95 -4.12
C ILE A 9 -5.93 -5.88 -4.03
N ALA A 10 -5.02 -5.65 -3.06
CA ALA A 10 -3.86 -6.50 -2.85
C ALA A 10 -4.26 -7.96 -2.52
N ASN A 11 -5.30 -8.15 -1.70
CA ASN A 11 -5.82 -9.48 -1.39
C ASN A 11 -6.50 -10.14 -2.60
N GLU A 12 -7.22 -9.39 -3.45
CA GLU A 12 -7.79 -9.95 -4.69
C GLU A 12 -6.68 -10.31 -5.70
N LEU A 13 -5.61 -9.50 -5.78
CA LEU A 13 -4.43 -9.83 -6.58
C LEU A 13 -3.73 -11.09 -6.06
N SER A 14 -3.61 -11.25 -4.74
CA SER A 14 -3.07 -12.46 -4.12
C SER A 14 -3.80 -13.72 -4.56
N LYS A 15 -5.14 -13.71 -4.53
CA LYS A 15 -5.96 -14.84 -5.01
C LYS A 15 -5.71 -15.18 -6.48
N LYS A 16 -5.48 -14.17 -7.33
CA LYS A 16 -5.18 -14.39 -8.76
C LYS A 16 -3.79 -15.01 -8.95
N LEU A 17 -2.80 -14.54 -8.20
CA LEU A 17 -1.45 -15.11 -8.23
C LEU A 17 -1.42 -16.55 -7.71
N GLU A 18 -2.15 -16.86 -6.64
CA GLU A 18 -2.33 -18.22 -6.12
C GLU A 18 -2.94 -19.16 -7.17
N LYS A 19 -4.03 -18.73 -7.84
CA LYS A 19 -4.64 -19.49 -8.94
C LYS A 19 -3.68 -19.71 -10.09
N ALA A 20 -2.81 -18.76 -10.38
CA ALA A 20 -1.78 -18.85 -11.41
C ALA A 20 -0.53 -19.61 -10.93
N LYS A 21 -0.52 -20.16 -9.71
CA LYS A 21 0.61 -20.87 -9.07
C LYS A 21 1.90 -20.04 -9.00
N VAL A 22 1.77 -18.73 -8.92
CA VAL A 22 2.90 -17.81 -8.74
C VAL A 22 3.25 -17.73 -7.27
N HIS A 23 4.50 -18.04 -6.92
CA HIS A 23 4.99 -17.90 -5.56
C HIS A 23 5.21 -16.42 -5.21
N PHE A 24 4.60 -15.94 -4.13
CA PHE A 24 4.69 -14.54 -3.69
C PHE A 24 4.52 -14.38 -2.18
N GLN A 25 4.93 -13.21 -1.69
CA GLN A 25 4.68 -12.75 -0.32
C GLN A 25 3.92 -11.41 -0.35
N LEU A 26 2.83 -11.34 0.41
CA LEU A 26 2.15 -10.08 0.69
C LEU A 26 2.78 -9.43 1.93
N LEU A 27 3.44 -8.29 1.74
CA LEU A 27 4.03 -7.48 2.81
C LEU A 27 3.17 -6.25 3.07
N SER A 28 2.47 -6.20 4.21
CA SER A 28 1.79 -4.99 4.64
C SER A 28 2.69 -4.13 5.51
N ILE A 29 2.58 -2.80 5.36
CA ILE A 29 3.31 -1.84 6.20
C ILE A 29 2.95 -2.01 7.68
N GLU A 30 1.73 -2.40 7.99
CA GLU A 30 1.28 -2.59 9.37
C GLU A 30 1.90 -3.84 10.01
N MET A 31 2.14 -4.90 9.23
CA MET A 31 2.86 -6.08 9.70
C MET A 31 4.31 -5.72 10.09
N VAL A 32 5.01 -4.98 9.23
CA VAL A 32 6.38 -4.53 9.49
C VAL A 32 6.42 -3.56 10.68
N ARG A 33 5.46 -2.63 10.75
CA ARG A 33 5.34 -1.69 11.85
C ARG A 33 5.16 -2.42 13.19
N LYS A 34 4.24 -3.39 13.26
CA LYS A 34 3.98 -4.16 14.47
C LYS A 34 5.23 -4.90 14.98
N ALA A 35 6.07 -5.38 14.06
CA ALA A 35 7.30 -6.06 14.42
C ALA A 35 8.39 -5.09 14.93
N LEU A 36 8.49 -3.89 14.36
CA LEU A 36 9.55 -2.93 14.67
C LEU A 36 9.18 -1.93 15.76
N THR A 37 7.92 -1.51 15.80
CA THR A 37 7.44 -0.44 16.69
C THR A 37 6.12 -0.88 17.36
N PRO A 38 6.19 -1.69 18.45
CA PRO A 38 5.00 -2.18 19.17
C PRO A 38 4.10 -1.04 19.69
N HIS A 39 4.71 0.11 20.01
CA HIS A 39 4.03 1.33 20.43
C HIS A 39 4.28 2.46 19.42
N PRO A 40 3.56 2.48 18.26
CA PRO A 40 3.88 3.36 17.16
C PRO A 40 3.54 4.83 17.48
N SER A 41 4.50 5.73 17.25
CA SER A 41 4.33 7.19 17.32
C SER A 41 3.76 7.76 16.02
N TYR A 42 3.94 7.04 14.89
CA TYR A 42 3.66 7.51 13.54
C TYR A 42 4.41 8.80 13.15
N SER A 43 5.49 9.14 13.85
CA SER A 43 6.38 10.25 13.51
C SER A 43 6.98 10.07 12.11
N GLU A 44 7.53 11.14 11.54
CA GLU A 44 8.17 11.07 10.21
C GLU A 44 9.43 10.19 10.27
N GLU A 45 10.18 10.24 11.36
CA GLU A 45 11.35 9.40 11.57
C GLU A 45 10.99 7.91 11.67
N GLU A 46 9.99 7.55 12.49
CA GLU A 46 9.48 6.19 12.57
C GLU A 46 9.01 5.68 11.21
N ARG A 47 8.26 6.51 10.46
CA ARG A 47 7.82 6.15 9.10
C ARG A 47 8.99 5.87 8.19
N ARG A 48 10.00 6.74 8.18
CA ARG A 48 11.21 6.57 7.37
C ARG A 48 11.91 5.24 7.67
N MET A 49 12.02 4.89 8.95
CA MET A 49 12.60 3.62 9.40
C MET A 49 11.76 2.42 8.96
N VAL A 50 10.46 2.44 9.20
CA VAL A 50 9.54 1.34 8.84
C VAL A 50 9.47 1.13 7.33
N TYR A 51 9.45 2.20 6.52
CA TYR A 51 9.50 2.08 5.06
C TYR A 51 10.86 1.59 4.56
N ALA A 52 11.96 1.98 5.22
CA ALA A 52 13.28 1.47 4.87
C ALA A 52 13.38 -0.04 5.11
N ALA A 53 12.87 -0.52 6.25
CA ALA A 53 12.83 -1.94 6.57
C ALA A 53 11.91 -2.71 5.61
N LEU A 54 10.73 -2.18 5.29
CA LEU A 54 9.80 -2.79 4.32
C LEU A 54 10.48 -2.99 2.95
N VAL A 55 11.17 -1.96 2.45
CA VAL A 55 11.89 -2.03 1.17
C VAL A 55 13.06 -3.01 1.24
N PHE A 56 13.78 -3.07 2.35
CA PHE A 56 14.89 -3.99 2.54
C PHE A 56 14.42 -5.45 2.54
N VAL A 57 13.34 -5.76 3.27
CA VAL A 57 12.75 -7.11 3.27
C VAL A 57 12.25 -7.49 1.87
N ALA A 58 11.57 -6.59 1.17
CA ALA A 58 11.11 -6.83 -0.20
C ALA A 58 12.27 -7.08 -1.17
N GLU A 59 13.36 -6.34 -1.04
CA GLU A 59 14.58 -6.54 -1.84
C GLU A 59 15.21 -7.92 -1.58
N LEU A 60 15.32 -8.34 -0.33
CA LEU A 60 15.85 -9.66 0.03
C LEU A 60 14.99 -10.79 -0.55
N LEU A 61 13.68 -10.70 -0.41
CA LEU A 61 12.75 -11.69 -0.95
C LEU A 61 12.86 -11.78 -2.47
N THR A 62 12.86 -10.64 -3.15
CA THR A 62 12.94 -10.63 -4.63
C THR A 62 14.28 -11.12 -5.16
N LYS A 63 15.39 -10.86 -4.46
CA LYS A 63 16.71 -11.42 -4.79
C LYS A 63 16.75 -12.95 -4.64
N ASN A 64 15.89 -13.52 -3.81
CA ASN A 64 15.76 -14.96 -3.61
C ASN A 64 14.59 -15.57 -4.42
N GLY A 65 14.13 -14.89 -5.46
CA GLY A 65 13.12 -15.42 -6.39
C GLY A 65 11.67 -15.38 -5.89
N VAL A 66 11.40 -14.72 -4.75
CA VAL A 66 10.05 -14.57 -4.22
C VAL A 66 9.44 -13.27 -4.75
N ASN A 67 8.30 -13.37 -5.44
CA ASN A 67 7.56 -12.17 -5.84
C ASN A 67 6.95 -11.49 -4.61
N VAL A 68 6.85 -10.16 -4.62
CA VAL A 68 6.36 -9.40 -3.45
C VAL A 68 5.26 -8.43 -3.85
N ILE A 69 4.16 -8.47 -3.11
CA ILE A 69 3.15 -7.41 -3.11
C ILE A 69 3.39 -6.55 -1.88
N ILE A 70 3.67 -5.25 -2.07
CA ILE A 70 3.78 -4.29 -0.98
C ILE A 70 2.45 -3.56 -0.81
N ASP A 71 1.73 -3.81 0.29
CA ASP A 71 0.55 -3.05 0.68
C ASP A 71 0.93 -1.94 1.67
N ALA A 72 1.09 -0.74 1.14
CA ALA A 72 1.48 0.42 1.93
C ALA A 72 0.88 1.72 1.36
N THR A 73 0.66 2.70 2.22
CA THR A 73 0.18 4.03 1.77
C THR A 73 1.24 4.76 0.95
N GLY A 74 2.51 4.66 1.32
CA GLY A 74 3.62 5.28 0.59
C GLY A 74 3.41 6.77 0.35
N ASN A 75 3.02 7.52 1.38
CA ASN A 75 2.59 8.92 1.24
C ASN A 75 3.67 9.85 0.67
N ARG A 76 4.95 9.56 0.89
CA ARG A 76 6.08 10.28 0.28
C ARG A 76 6.57 9.53 -0.95
N ARG A 77 6.85 10.23 -2.05
CA ARG A 77 7.46 9.65 -3.27
C ARG A 77 8.80 8.99 -2.96
N ALA A 78 9.61 9.61 -2.10
CA ALA A 78 10.92 9.09 -1.70
C ALA A 78 10.88 7.63 -1.20
N TYR A 79 9.81 7.19 -0.53
CA TYR A 79 9.68 5.79 -0.10
C TYR A 79 9.52 4.84 -1.29
N ARG A 80 8.70 5.22 -2.27
CA ARG A 80 8.42 4.44 -3.48
C ARG A 80 9.61 4.44 -4.43
N ASP A 81 10.27 5.60 -4.59
CA ASP A 81 11.47 5.75 -5.40
C ASP A 81 12.63 4.91 -4.86
N LYS A 82 12.74 4.80 -3.52
CA LYS A 82 13.74 3.92 -2.89
C LYS A 82 13.51 2.45 -3.26
N ALA A 83 12.25 1.99 -3.25
CA ALA A 83 11.90 0.64 -3.67
C ALA A 83 12.22 0.43 -5.16
N ARG A 84 11.83 1.37 -6.03
CA ARG A 84 12.10 1.34 -7.48
C ARG A 84 13.60 1.27 -7.79
N LYS A 85 14.45 1.97 -7.03
CA LYS A 85 15.92 1.95 -7.22
C LYS A 85 16.55 0.62 -6.79
N ARG A 86 15.98 -0.06 -5.80
CA ARG A 86 16.57 -1.28 -5.21
C ARG A 86 16.07 -2.57 -5.84
N ILE A 87 14.84 -2.57 -6.38
CA ILE A 87 14.17 -3.76 -6.91
C ILE A 87 14.08 -3.65 -8.44
N LYS A 88 14.80 -4.50 -9.17
CA LYS A 88 14.91 -4.45 -10.65
C LYS A 88 13.56 -4.57 -11.35
N LYS A 89 12.75 -5.57 -10.99
CA LYS A 89 11.40 -5.78 -11.53
C LYS A 89 10.37 -5.14 -10.62
N PHE A 90 10.32 -3.82 -10.60
CA PHE A 90 9.41 -3.02 -9.76
C PHE A 90 8.27 -2.42 -10.58
N MET A 91 7.07 -2.45 -10.00
CA MET A 91 5.88 -1.82 -10.57
C MET A 91 5.14 -1.03 -9.47
N GLU A 92 4.87 0.24 -9.74
CA GLU A 92 4.09 1.10 -8.87
C GLU A 92 2.63 1.11 -9.31
N VAL A 93 1.74 0.71 -8.39
CA VAL A 93 0.29 0.76 -8.59
C VAL A 93 -0.29 1.92 -7.79
N TYR A 94 -0.85 2.90 -8.46
CA TYR A 94 -1.55 4.02 -7.84
C TYR A 94 -3.03 3.73 -7.70
N VAL A 95 -3.50 3.56 -6.48
CA VAL A 95 -4.93 3.44 -6.17
C VAL A 95 -5.49 4.83 -5.88
N LYS A 96 -6.04 5.45 -6.93
CA LYS A 96 -6.66 6.78 -6.88
C LYS A 96 -8.03 6.68 -6.20
N CYS A 97 -8.27 7.56 -5.22
CA CYS A 97 -9.54 7.68 -4.53
C CYS A 97 -9.67 9.10 -3.96
N PRO A 98 -10.79 9.79 -4.14
CA PRO A 98 -11.04 11.09 -3.49
C PRO A 98 -10.97 10.97 -1.97
N LEU A 99 -10.41 11.99 -1.30
CA LEU A 99 -10.24 11.97 0.16
C LEU A 99 -11.56 11.77 0.90
N LYS A 100 -12.64 12.44 0.44
CA LYS A 100 -13.99 12.29 1.01
C LYS A 100 -14.44 10.82 1.03
N VAL A 101 -14.26 10.11 -0.09
CA VAL A 101 -14.60 8.69 -0.19
C VAL A 101 -13.71 7.81 0.67
N CYS A 102 -12.42 8.15 0.79
CA CYS A 102 -11.49 7.46 1.69
C CYS A 102 -11.94 7.58 3.15
N ILE A 103 -12.34 8.77 3.59
CA ILE A 103 -12.84 9.04 4.93
C ILE A 103 -14.10 8.22 5.21
N GLU A 104 -15.08 8.30 4.32
CA GLU A 104 -16.35 7.57 4.43
C GLU A 104 -16.11 6.05 4.53
N ARG A 105 -15.32 5.49 3.63
CA ARG A 105 -14.98 4.07 3.65
C ARG A 105 -14.23 3.64 4.92
N GLU A 106 -13.32 4.48 5.41
CA GLU A 106 -12.57 4.19 6.63
C GLU A 106 -13.47 4.18 7.86
N MET A 107 -14.41 5.08 7.95
CA MET A 107 -15.37 5.17 9.06
C MET A 107 -16.29 3.96 9.14
N HIS A 108 -16.68 3.38 7.99
CA HIS A 108 -17.65 2.27 7.91
C HIS A 108 -17.01 0.90 7.68
N ARG A 109 -15.68 0.81 7.53
CA ARG A 109 -15.03 -0.47 7.23
C ARG A 109 -15.13 -1.46 8.39
N LYS A 110 -15.50 -2.71 8.07
CA LYS A 110 -15.50 -3.83 9.02
C LYS A 110 -14.10 -4.45 9.17
N LYS A 111 -13.37 -4.64 8.06
CA LYS A 111 -12.02 -5.21 8.02
C LYS A 111 -10.97 -4.10 7.98
N THR A 112 -9.94 -4.19 8.80
CA THR A 112 -8.88 -3.18 8.91
C THR A 112 -7.55 -3.60 8.32
N TYR A 113 -7.36 -4.91 8.06
CA TYR A 113 -6.08 -5.48 7.61
C TYR A 113 -4.89 -5.04 8.48
N GLY A 114 -5.10 -4.98 9.80
CA GLY A 114 -4.09 -4.55 10.76
C GLY A 114 -3.98 -3.04 10.99
N ALA A 115 -4.59 -2.21 10.15
CA ALA A 115 -4.55 -0.77 10.32
C ALA A 115 -5.42 -0.30 11.50
N PRO A 116 -5.04 0.78 12.22
CA PRO A 116 -5.85 1.34 13.30
C PRO A 116 -7.24 1.78 12.82
N LYS A 117 -8.24 1.69 13.70
CA LYS A 117 -9.60 2.17 13.44
C LYS A 117 -9.74 3.65 13.76
N GLY A 118 -10.64 4.34 13.04
CA GLY A 118 -11.06 5.72 13.32
C GLY A 118 -9.93 6.74 13.15
N ILE A 119 -8.98 6.46 12.25
CA ILE A 119 -7.81 7.33 12.04
C ILE A 119 -8.22 8.72 11.53
N TYR A 120 -9.19 8.79 10.62
CA TYR A 120 -9.70 10.06 10.13
C TYR A 120 -10.52 10.80 11.19
N LYS A 121 -11.33 10.09 12.01
CA LYS A 121 -12.02 10.70 13.14
C LYS A 121 -11.05 11.38 14.11
N LYS A 122 -9.94 10.70 14.43
CA LYS A 122 -8.87 11.28 15.28
C LYS A 122 -8.19 12.47 14.60
N ALA A 123 -7.92 12.42 13.31
CA ALA A 123 -7.31 13.52 12.59
C ALA A 123 -8.23 14.75 12.50
N LEU A 124 -9.50 14.56 12.18
CA LEU A 124 -10.49 15.64 12.07
C LEU A 124 -10.80 16.29 13.43
N SER A 125 -10.68 15.54 14.53
CA SER A 125 -10.85 16.08 15.89
C SER A 125 -9.56 16.68 16.48
N GLY A 126 -8.49 16.86 15.69
CA GLY A 126 -7.22 17.41 16.16
C GLY A 126 -6.39 16.48 17.05
N LYS A 127 -6.80 15.20 17.22
CA LYS A 127 -6.08 14.23 18.05
C LYS A 127 -4.96 13.49 17.30
N SER A 128 -4.78 13.73 16.01
CA SER A 128 -3.70 13.15 15.21
C SER A 128 -3.35 14.06 14.04
N PHE A 129 -2.06 14.37 13.90
CA PHE A 129 -1.51 15.20 12.81
C PHE A 129 -0.71 14.39 11.79
N THR A 130 -0.75 13.07 11.87
CA THR A 130 0.12 12.19 11.08
C THR A 130 -0.62 11.42 9.98
N VAL A 131 -1.92 11.67 9.79
CA VAL A 131 -2.74 10.95 8.82
C VAL A 131 -2.52 11.49 7.41
N PRO A 132 -2.11 10.66 6.43
CA PRO A 132 -1.93 11.08 5.05
C PRO A 132 -3.23 11.62 4.42
N GLY A 133 -3.14 12.81 3.85
CA GLY A 133 -4.25 13.52 3.22
C GLY A 133 -4.94 14.54 4.13
N ILE A 134 -4.66 14.56 5.45
CA ILE A 134 -5.15 15.57 6.40
C ILE A 134 -3.96 16.20 7.14
N GLY A 135 -3.30 15.43 8.02
CA GLY A 135 -2.20 15.95 8.83
C GLY A 135 -0.85 15.97 8.13
N VAL A 136 -0.62 15.06 7.19
CA VAL A 136 0.59 15.02 6.36
C VAL A 136 0.23 14.88 4.87
N PRO A 137 1.03 15.43 3.95
CA PRO A 137 0.74 15.35 2.52
C PRO A 137 0.79 13.93 1.99
N TYR A 138 0.00 13.68 0.95
CA TYR A 138 0.12 12.52 0.09
C TYR A 138 0.67 12.98 -1.27
N GLU A 139 1.90 12.59 -1.56
CA GLU A 139 2.57 12.93 -2.81
C GLU A 139 2.15 11.93 -3.90
N THR A 140 1.31 12.40 -4.83
CA THR A 140 0.84 11.58 -5.95
C THR A 140 2.00 11.04 -6.78
N PRO A 141 1.98 9.75 -7.21
CA PRO A 141 2.97 9.20 -8.13
C PRO A 141 3.07 10.02 -9.42
N LEU A 142 4.28 10.19 -9.94
CA LEU A 142 4.50 10.91 -11.20
C LEU A 142 4.28 10.01 -12.42
N LYS A 143 4.78 8.76 -12.36
CA LYS A 143 4.74 7.79 -13.47
C LYS A 143 4.46 6.38 -12.94
N PRO A 144 3.26 6.13 -12.37
CA PRO A 144 2.90 4.77 -11.95
C PRO A 144 2.66 3.89 -13.19
N GLU A 145 3.07 2.65 -13.14
CA GLU A 145 2.83 1.68 -14.22
C GLU A 145 1.34 1.33 -14.36
N VAL A 146 0.60 1.37 -13.25
CA VAL A 146 -0.85 1.15 -13.25
C VAL A 146 -1.55 2.20 -12.38
N THR A 147 -2.59 2.82 -12.92
CA THR A 147 -3.52 3.65 -12.15
C THR A 147 -4.87 2.98 -12.07
N ILE A 148 -5.37 2.82 -10.85
CA ILE A 148 -6.68 2.26 -10.52
C ILE A 148 -7.55 3.37 -9.94
N ASP A 149 -8.68 3.65 -10.57
CA ASP A 149 -9.73 4.47 -9.96
C ASP A 149 -10.64 3.55 -9.13
N SER A 150 -10.46 3.55 -7.82
CA SER A 150 -11.16 2.65 -6.91
C SER A 150 -12.62 3.03 -6.64
N VAL A 151 -13.09 4.14 -7.22
CA VAL A 151 -14.52 4.49 -7.21
C VAL A 151 -15.22 3.83 -8.39
N LYS A 152 -14.52 3.73 -9.54
CA LYS A 152 -15.08 3.21 -10.79
C LYS A 152 -14.93 1.69 -10.93
N LEU A 153 -13.84 1.12 -10.39
CA LEU A 153 -13.53 -0.31 -10.53
C LEU A 153 -13.81 -1.06 -9.23
N LYS A 154 -14.41 -2.24 -9.34
CA LYS A 154 -14.50 -3.20 -8.25
C LYS A 154 -13.10 -3.76 -7.91
N PRO A 155 -12.87 -4.26 -6.69
CA PRO A 155 -11.56 -4.77 -6.29
C PRO A 155 -11.01 -5.89 -7.18
N ASP A 156 -11.87 -6.81 -7.63
CA ASP A 156 -11.51 -7.93 -8.52
C ASP A 156 -11.13 -7.45 -9.94
N GLU A 157 -11.85 -6.47 -10.50
CA GLU A 157 -11.54 -5.83 -11.78
C GLU A 157 -10.21 -5.06 -11.71
N ALA A 158 -9.99 -4.36 -10.59
CA ALA A 158 -8.74 -3.66 -10.32
C ALA A 158 -7.56 -4.66 -10.23
N ALA A 159 -7.73 -5.76 -9.52
CA ALA A 159 -6.73 -6.82 -9.42
C ALA A 159 -6.46 -7.48 -10.77
N GLU A 160 -7.49 -7.70 -11.61
CA GLU A 160 -7.33 -8.23 -12.98
C GLU A 160 -6.47 -7.31 -13.85
N LYS A 161 -6.77 -6.00 -13.81
CA LYS A 161 -5.96 -5.00 -14.53
C LYS A 161 -4.49 -5.03 -14.13
N ILE A 162 -4.22 -5.17 -12.81
CA ILE A 162 -2.85 -5.27 -12.30
C ILE A 162 -2.19 -6.56 -12.76
N PHE A 163 -2.90 -7.69 -12.65
CA PHE A 163 -2.40 -9.01 -13.04
C PHE A 163 -2.07 -9.07 -14.53
N ASN A 164 -2.92 -8.51 -15.39
CA ASN A 164 -2.65 -8.42 -16.82
C ASN A 164 -1.42 -7.58 -17.13
N LYS A 165 -1.22 -6.47 -16.40
CA LYS A 165 0.00 -5.65 -16.54
C LYS A 165 1.27 -6.39 -16.08
N ILE A 166 1.17 -7.24 -15.07
CA ILE A 166 2.28 -8.10 -14.63
C ILE A 166 2.65 -9.08 -15.76
N LYS A 167 1.66 -9.75 -16.37
CA LYS A 167 1.89 -10.68 -17.49
C LYS A 167 2.49 -9.98 -18.70
N GLU A 168 1.98 -8.82 -19.08
CA GLU A 168 2.52 -8.02 -20.18
C GLU A 168 3.99 -7.65 -19.96
N LYS A 169 4.38 -7.37 -18.75
CA LYS A 169 5.70 -6.83 -18.44
C LYS A 169 6.74 -7.90 -18.14
N TRP A 170 6.30 -9.05 -17.62
CA TRP A 170 7.22 -10.07 -17.07
C TRP A 170 6.75 -11.53 -17.27
N GLY A 171 5.63 -11.75 -17.94
CA GLY A 171 5.09 -13.06 -18.30
C GLY A 171 5.85 -13.76 -19.42
#